data_30002b7c5f8e52722bbde9450b39a492
#
_entry.id   30002b7c5f8e52722bbde9450b39a492
#
_cell.length_a   1.000
_cell.length_b   1.000
_cell.length_c   1.000
_cell.angle_alpha   90.00
_cell.angle_beta   90.00
_cell.angle_gamma   90.00
#
_symmetry.space_group_name_H-M   'P 1'
#
loop_
_entity.id
_entity.type
_entity.pdbx_description
1 polymer ?
#
loop_
_entity_poly.entity_id
_entity_poly.type
_entity_poly.pdbx_seq_one_letter_code
_entity_poly.pdbx_strand_id
1 'polypeptide(L)'
;MKKETVLWAMLATATCATAQNGKFPTSGVSADSVQTEKDSIKADKEAEIQAVTVTGHRPMYKMRNDALVTRVRNTPLAKEPTLEDVLKHIPGMKQTADGTLEVNGLGAPTIYLNDKKATSAELAHLDVKLIDEIELITTPGAKYDATTGAVLRILTRRTDEGIFGKMQVYDKLSEVNTNHEELTLGWVTKKISLTGFYGYTDNRYNVHQPQEALVRAKDGEYLFGTDRHGKNKANYNATELNFDWLLSKQHEVGIQWEGLWLNGGRSEKQQQYYRYPNPAGEDTNSEMKLSDIDGEMKYFDAESQQWGHQRSHHFNLFHLAKWSKHLSSQIYLDYARNKDSDSQPITEKEGSEMQETLNRSNSNYDIYSGRFEVKQLISDKHSINFGGEWSLMEGKGKTESSADMLGTTEYKNHDTKTAAYLQYQGEAGRWSWWAGIRYEHLTSRYTNLSEKSPDNMERHYDQWFPSFGITLKEPSWHHSLSFRTTTARPSFSQLSGNIYYI
;
A
#
# COMPACT_ATOMS: atom_id res chain seq x y z
N MET A 1 -4.25 -2.30 -12.30
CA MET A 1 -3.97 -1.80 -10.95
C MET A 1 -5.29 -1.66 -10.20
N LYS A 2 -5.37 -2.06 -8.92
CA LYS A 2 -6.61 -2.07 -8.12
C LYS A 2 -7.02 -0.64 -7.75
N LYS A 3 -8.31 -0.33 -7.55
CA LYS A 3 -8.80 0.99 -7.10
C LYS A 3 -8.08 1.53 -5.85
N GLU A 4 -7.64 0.65 -4.98
CA GLU A 4 -6.85 0.96 -3.79
C GLU A 4 -5.39 1.30 -4.10
N THR A 5 -4.88 0.82 -5.21
CA THR A 5 -3.53 1.13 -5.69
C THR A 5 -3.46 2.55 -6.30
N VAL A 6 -4.59 3.18 -6.64
CA VAL A 6 -4.57 4.57 -7.13
C VAL A 6 -4.20 5.54 -6.01
N LEU A 7 -4.69 5.33 -4.78
CA LEU A 7 -4.20 6.09 -3.62
C LEU A 7 -2.73 5.72 -3.31
N TRP A 8 -2.37 4.44 -3.47
CA TRP A 8 -1.01 3.92 -3.31
C TRP A 8 -0.09 4.29 -4.48
N ALA A 9 -0.58 4.28 -5.72
CA ALA A 9 0.22 4.64 -6.88
C ALA A 9 0.56 6.14 -6.91
N MET A 10 -0.33 6.99 -6.41
CA MET A 10 -0.04 8.42 -6.26
C MET A 10 0.99 8.69 -5.16
N LEU A 11 1.08 7.87 -4.10
CA LEU A 11 2.17 7.92 -3.13
C LEU A 11 3.42 7.14 -3.63
N ALA A 12 3.24 6.04 -4.36
CA ALA A 12 4.34 5.19 -4.83
C ALA A 12 5.15 5.80 -5.98
N THR A 13 4.58 6.69 -6.78
CA THR A 13 5.36 7.41 -7.82
C THR A 13 6.38 8.37 -7.23
N ALA A 14 6.24 8.72 -5.94
CA ALA A 14 7.23 9.52 -5.24
C ALA A 14 8.32 8.69 -4.52
N THR A 15 8.11 7.39 -4.30
CA THR A 15 9.04 6.52 -3.55
C THR A 15 9.80 5.51 -4.42
N CYS A 16 9.46 5.36 -5.69
CA CYS A 16 10.05 4.36 -6.58
C CYS A 16 11.32 4.83 -7.30
N ALA A 17 12.36 5.20 -6.60
CA ALA A 17 13.69 5.24 -7.20
C ALA A 17 14.81 5.34 -6.17
N THR A 18 15.01 4.36 -5.32
CA THR A 18 16.34 4.19 -4.70
C THR A 18 16.55 2.74 -4.27
N ALA A 19 16.94 1.90 -5.20
CA ALA A 19 17.67 0.69 -4.87
C ALA A 19 18.68 0.40 -5.98
N GLN A 20 19.77 1.13 -6.00
CA GLN A 20 20.99 0.70 -6.69
C GLN A 20 22.15 0.63 -5.69
N ASN A 21 22.50 -0.64 -5.39
CA ASN A 21 23.81 -1.16 -5.08
C ASN A 21 24.81 -0.24 -4.32
N GLY A 22 24.72 -0.24 -3.01
CA GLY A 22 25.82 0.09 -2.12
C GLY A 22 26.31 -1.18 -1.41
N LYS A 23 27.43 -1.76 -1.86
CA LYS A 23 28.17 -2.76 -1.10
C LYS A 23 28.66 -2.14 0.19
N PHE A 24 28.17 -2.62 1.33
CA PHE A 24 28.73 -2.26 2.63
C PHE A 24 30.00 -3.08 2.90
N PRO A 25 31.06 -2.45 3.42
CA PRO A 25 32.24 -3.17 3.86
C PRO A 25 31.94 -3.89 5.18
N THR A 26 32.19 -5.19 5.22
CA THR A 26 32.21 -5.98 6.43
C THR A 26 33.44 -5.61 7.25
N SER A 27 33.27 -4.89 8.35
CA SER A 27 34.30 -4.77 9.38
C SER A 27 34.23 -6.00 10.29
N GLY A 28 35.26 -6.81 10.19
CA GLY A 28 35.47 -7.94 11.09
C GLY A 28 35.78 -7.44 12.51
N VAL A 29 35.11 -7.99 13.47
CA VAL A 29 35.48 -7.90 14.89
C VAL A 29 36.19 -9.19 15.25
N SER A 30 37.47 -9.08 15.58
CA SER A 30 38.30 -10.15 16.08
C SER A 30 37.85 -10.62 17.47
N ALA A 31 37.80 -11.93 17.62
CA ALA A 31 37.62 -12.58 18.92
C ALA A 31 38.88 -12.40 19.75
N ASP A 32 38.73 -11.78 20.91
CA ASP A 32 39.77 -11.79 21.93
C ASP A 32 39.44 -12.85 22.99
N SER A 33 40.46 -13.64 23.24
CA SER A 33 40.53 -14.74 24.16
C SER A 33 40.40 -14.30 25.60
N VAL A 34 39.51 -14.90 26.37
CA VAL A 34 39.48 -14.77 27.84
C VAL A 34 40.17 -16.00 28.42
N GLN A 35 41.25 -15.73 29.13
CA GLN A 35 42.03 -16.71 29.93
C GLN A 35 41.22 -17.23 31.10
N THR A 36 41.32 -18.54 31.27
CA THR A 36 40.83 -19.26 32.44
C THR A 36 41.81 -19.09 33.62
N GLU A 37 41.34 -18.55 34.68
CA GLU A 37 42.01 -18.67 36.00
C GLU A 37 41.26 -19.66 36.87
N LYS A 38 41.95 -20.74 37.25
CA LYS A 38 41.51 -21.72 38.25
C LYS A 38 41.89 -21.18 39.60
N ASP A 39 40.92 -21.06 40.52
CA ASP A 39 41.21 -21.20 41.91
C ASP A 39 40.15 -22.03 42.64
N SER A 40 40.68 -23.10 43.23
CA SER A 40 40.01 -24.00 44.11
C SER A 40 39.79 -23.34 45.48
N ILE A 41 38.68 -23.60 46.17
CA ILE A 41 38.62 -23.95 47.57
C ILE A 41 37.17 -24.01 48.12
N LYS A 42 36.91 -25.18 48.77
CA LYS A 42 36.01 -25.52 49.90
C LYS A 42 34.51 -25.62 49.69
N ALA A 43 34.10 -26.86 49.93
CA ALA A 43 32.76 -27.30 50.30
C ALA A 43 32.26 -26.62 51.59
N ASP A 44 31.02 -26.32 51.54
CA ASP A 44 29.92 -26.45 52.50
C ASP A 44 28.93 -25.30 52.34
N LYS A 45 27.78 -25.61 51.85
CA LYS A 45 26.48 -25.17 52.37
C LYS A 45 25.37 -25.60 51.41
N GLU A 46 24.34 -26.10 52.01
CA GLU A 46 23.05 -26.49 51.47
C GLU A 46 22.71 -25.84 50.14
N ALA A 47 22.58 -26.65 49.09
CA ALA A 47 22.12 -26.23 47.79
C ALA A 47 20.63 -25.89 47.91
N GLU A 48 20.33 -24.64 48.10
CA GLU A 48 19.02 -24.08 47.83
C GLU A 48 18.75 -24.32 46.35
N ILE A 49 17.83 -25.24 46.06
CA ILE A 49 17.41 -25.54 44.66
C ILE A 49 16.71 -24.27 44.21
N GLN A 50 17.45 -23.41 43.50
CA GLN A 50 16.85 -22.31 42.76
C GLN A 50 15.86 -22.93 41.77
N ALA A 51 14.58 -22.60 41.98
CA ALA A 51 13.53 -22.99 41.07
C ALA A 51 13.94 -22.56 39.63
N VAL A 52 14.23 -23.53 38.78
CA VAL A 52 14.47 -23.28 37.37
C VAL A 52 13.12 -22.81 36.78
N THR A 53 12.95 -21.52 36.69
CA THR A 53 11.84 -20.94 35.95
C THR A 53 12.05 -21.29 34.48
N VAL A 54 11.41 -22.35 34.00
CA VAL A 54 11.34 -22.66 32.57
C VAL A 54 10.51 -21.59 31.91
N THR A 55 11.15 -20.53 31.45
CA THR A 55 10.52 -19.56 30.55
C THR A 55 10.31 -20.23 29.21
N GLY A 56 9.13 -20.82 29.03
CA GLY A 56 8.75 -21.36 27.73
C GLY A 56 8.70 -20.22 26.71
N HIS A 57 9.66 -20.19 25.80
CA HIS A 57 9.60 -19.27 24.67
C HIS A 57 8.42 -19.63 23.79
N ARG A 58 7.42 -18.78 23.76
CA ARG A 58 6.30 -18.93 22.82
C ARG A 58 6.86 -18.76 21.40
N PRO A 59 6.49 -19.64 20.45
CA PRO A 59 7.01 -19.55 19.09
C PRO A 59 6.67 -18.18 18.47
N MET A 60 7.61 -17.63 17.71
CA MET A 60 7.46 -16.37 16.99
C MET A 60 6.41 -16.49 15.88
N TYR A 61 6.36 -17.63 15.21
CA TYR A 61 5.39 -17.93 14.15
C TYR A 61 4.46 -19.05 14.59
N LYS A 62 3.18 -18.89 14.32
CA LYS A 62 2.17 -19.95 14.53
C LYS A 62 1.05 -19.85 13.52
N MET A 63 0.41 -20.96 13.21
CA MET A 63 -0.85 -20.95 12.47
C MET A 63 -2.02 -20.77 13.43
N ARG A 64 -2.96 -19.89 13.09
CA ARG A 64 -4.24 -19.71 13.77
C ARG A 64 -5.33 -19.77 12.70
N ASN A 65 -6.04 -20.89 12.63
CA ASN A 65 -6.98 -21.17 11.55
C ASN A 65 -6.31 -21.09 10.18
N ASP A 66 -6.66 -20.10 9.36
CA ASP A 66 -6.16 -19.79 8.02
C ASP A 66 -5.11 -18.66 8.00
N ALA A 67 -4.74 -18.13 9.17
CA ALA A 67 -3.80 -17.03 9.29
C ALA A 67 -2.43 -17.50 9.81
N LEU A 68 -1.36 -17.03 9.18
CA LEU A 68 -0.01 -17.09 9.73
C LEU A 68 0.15 -15.92 10.71
N VAL A 69 0.25 -16.22 11.97
CA VAL A 69 0.43 -15.24 13.05
C VAL A 69 1.93 -15.10 13.34
N THR A 70 2.44 -13.90 13.15
CA THR A 70 3.78 -13.49 13.55
C THR A 70 3.69 -12.66 14.82
N ARG A 71 4.29 -13.12 15.90
CA ARG A 71 4.39 -12.35 17.13
C ARG A 71 5.52 -11.35 17.01
N VAL A 72 5.23 -10.08 17.29
CA VAL A 72 6.22 -9.00 17.33
C VAL A 72 6.66 -8.74 18.76
N ARG A 73 5.71 -8.61 19.66
CA ARG A 73 5.98 -8.31 21.09
C ARG A 73 6.86 -9.38 21.74
N ASN A 74 7.88 -8.93 22.49
CA ASN A 74 8.86 -9.76 23.20
C ASN A 74 9.64 -10.71 22.25
N THR A 75 9.83 -10.30 21.01
CA THR A 75 10.69 -10.96 20.01
C THR A 75 11.73 -9.97 19.46
N PRO A 76 12.76 -10.42 18.74
CA PRO A 76 13.69 -9.53 18.07
C PRO A 76 13.02 -8.52 17.13
N LEU A 77 11.88 -8.86 16.53
CA LEU A 77 11.13 -7.99 15.62
C LEU A 77 10.66 -6.68 16.28
N ALA A 78 10.43 -6.67 17.60
CA ALA A 78 10.08 -5.45 18.33
C ALA A 78 11.21 -4.39 18.39
N LYS A 79 12.42 -4.75 17.93
CA LYS A 79 13.59 -3.86 17.85
C LYS A 79 13.81 -3.29 16.46
N GLU A 80 13.06 -3.76 15.47
CA GLU A 80 13.14 -3.22 14.11
C GLU A 80 12.75 -1.74 14.11
N PRO A 81 13.43 -0.92 13.31
CA PRO A 81 13.21 0.53 13.30
C PRO A 81 11.86 0.91 12.68
N THR A 82 11.37 0.14 11.70
CA THR A 82 10.15 0.44 10.96
C THR A 82 9.23 -0.77 10.83
N LEU A 83 7.94 -0.50 10.59
CA LEU A 83 6.98 -1.55 10.25
C LEU A 83 7.41 -2.32 8.99
N GLU A 84 7.95 -1.63 8.00
CA GLU A 84 8.42 -2.26 6.75
C GLU A 84 9.49 -3.32 7.03
N ASP A 85 10.44 -3.03 7.93
CA ASP A 85 11.48 -3.99 8.30
C ASP A 85 10.90 -5.21 9.02
N VAL A 86 9.90 -5.02 9.87
CA VAL A 86 9.15 -6.14 10.48
C VAL A 86 8.47 -6.99 9.42
N LEU A 87 7.81 -6.36 8.44
CA LEU A 87 7.06 -7.06 7.39
C LEU A 87 7.96 -7.91 6.49
N LYS A 88 9.21 -7.51 6.24
CA LYS A 88 10.20 -8.30 5.48
C LYS A 88 10.51 -9.65 6.13
N HIS A 89 10.34 -9.76 7.45
CA HIS A 89 10.57 -11.00 8.20
C HIS A 89 9.35 -11.91 8.29
N ILE A 90 8.19 -11.51 7.76
CA ILE A 90 6.99 -12.35 7.78
C ILE A 90 7.11 -13.43 6.68
N PRO A 91 7.04 -14.73 7.01
CA PRO A 91 7.05 -15.77 6.01
C PRO A 91 5.92 -15.59 4.97
N GLY A 92 6.27 -15.68 3.69
CA GLY A 92 5.33 -15.44 2.59
C GLY A 92 5.29 -14.01 2.06
N MET A 93 5.97 -13.08 2.73
CA MET A 93 6.20 -11.72 2.21
C MET A 93 7.48 -11.67 1.39
N LYS A 94 7.51 -10.84 0.38
CA LYS A 94 8.71 -10.51 -0.41
C LYS A 94 8.72 -9.01 -0.72
N GLN A 95 9.92 -8.47 -0.89
CA GLN A 95 10.10 -7.14 -1.43
C GLN A 95 10.42 -7.24 -2.92
N THR A 96 9.71 -6.50 -3.74
CA THR A 96 9.94 -6.38 -5.19
C THR A 96 11.12 -5.46 -5.48
N ALA A 97 11.61 -5.44 -6.71
CA ALA A 97 12.75 -4.60 -7.10
C ALA A 97 12.51 -3.10 -6.93
N ASP A 98 11.25 -2.67 -6.98
CA ASP A 98 10.81 -1.29 -6.74
C ASP A 98 10.59 -0.96 -5.23
N GLY A 99 10.91 -1.91 -4.34
CA GLY A 99 10.77 -1.74 -2.90
C GLY A 99 9.38 -2.07 -2.33
N THR A 100 8.39 -2.37 -3.16
CA THR A 100 7.03 -2.69 -2.70
C THR A 100 7.00 -4.04 -1.99
N LEU A 101 6.28 -4.12 -0.86
CA LEU A 101 6.06 -5.38 -0.15
C LEU A 101 4.83 -6.10 -0.69
N GLU A 102 5.05 -7.35 -1.10
CA GLU A 102 4.01 -8.22 -1.65
C GLU A 102 3.94 -9.57 -0.94
N VAL A 103 2.77 -10.17 -0.98
CA VAL A 103 2.58 -11.57 -0.62
C VAL A 103 2.81 -12.43 -1.87
N ASN A 104 3.62 -13.49 -1.74
CA ASN A 104 4.00 -14.36 -2.85
C ASN A 104 2.77 -14.79 -3.68
N GLY A 105 2.75 -14.38 -4.96
CA GLY A 105 1.68 -14.73 -5.91
C GLY A 105 0.35 -14.01 -5.72
N LEU A 106 0.19 -13.16 -4.70
CA LEU A 106 -1.07 -12.48 -4.36
C LEU A 106 -1.00 -10.95 -4.48
N GLY A 107 0.20 -10.40 -4.77
CA GLY A 107 0.44 -8.96 -4.84
C GLY A 107 0.46 -8.27 -3.48
N ALA A 108 0.34 -6.94 -3.47
CA ALA A 108 0.34 -6.15 -2.24
C ALA A 108 -0.89 -6.48 -1.36
N PRO A 109 -0.71 -6.79 -0.06
CA PRO A 109 -1.82 -7.08 0.83
C PRO A 109 -2.61 -5.82 1.18
N THR A 110 -3.90 -5.99 1.50
CA THR A 110 -4.67 -4.94 2.19
C THR A 110 -4.36 -5.02 3.67
N ILE A 111 -3.95 -3.89 4.26
CA ILE A 111 -3.52 -3.84 5.66
C ILE A 111 -4.66 -3.30 6.53
N TYR A 112 -4.88 -3.97 7.65
CA TYR A 112 -5.84 -3.58 8.69
C TYR A 112 -5.09 -3.37 10.01
N LEU A 113 -5.31 -2.23 10.64
CA LEU A 113 -4.82 -1.90 11.97
C LEU A 113 -5.99 -2.01 12.96
N ASN A 114 -5.93 -2.95 13.89
CA ASN A 114 -6.99 -3.23 14.86
C ASN A 114 -8.39 -3.38 14.22
N ASP A 115 -8.47 -4.15 13.09
CA ASP A 115 -9.68 -4.39 12.28
C ASP A 115 -10.19 -3.17 11.46
N LYS A 116 -9.58 -2.00 11.57
CA LYS A 116 -9.79 -0.87 10.69
C LYS A 116 -8.83 -0.95 9.49
N LYS A 117 -9.31 -0.65 8.29
CA LYS A 117 -8.43 -0.55 7.11
C LYS A 117 -7.46 0.61 7.34
N ALA A 118 -6.16 0.28 7.33
CA ALA A 118 -5.12 1.26 7.60
C ALA A 118 -4.82 2.14 6.39
N THR A 119 -4.49 3.38 6.64
CA THR A 119 -3.94 4.29 5.64
C THR A 119 -2.42 4.18 5.57
N SER A 120 -1.82 4.72 4.51
CA SER A 120 -0.37 4.75 4.37
C SER A 120 0.28 5.63 5.44
N ALA A 121 -0.38 6.72 5.83
CA ALA A 121 0.11 7.62 6.86
C ALA A 121 0.16 6.90 8.21
N GLU A 122 -0.92 6.23 8.64
CA GLU A 122 -0.93 5.43 9.88
C GLU A 122 0.18 4.39 9.92
N LEU A 123 0.45 3.73 8.79
CA LEU A 123 1.48 2.69 8.73
C LEU A 123 2.90 3.24 8.76
N ALA A 124 3.13 4.42 8.18
CA ALA A 124 4.45 5.03 8.09
C ALA A 124 5.03 5.40 9.46
N HIS A 125 4.19 5.81 10.41
CA HIS A 125 4.62 6.23 11.75
C HIS A 125 4.14 5.32 12.89
N LEU A 126 3.61 4.14 12.54
CA LEU A 126 3.25 3.14 13.55
C LEU A 126 4.49 2.71 14.34
N ASP A 127 4.47 2.90 15.66
CA ASP A 127 5.54 2.43 16.53
C ASP A 127 5.51 0.90 16.62
N VAL A 128 6.56 0.25 16.12
CA VAL A 128 6.72 -1.21 16.15
C VAL A 128 6.58 -1.79 17.57
N LYS A 129 6.98 -1.04 18.59
CA LYS A 129 6.86 -1.46 20.01
C LYS A 129 5.41 -1.62 20.47
N LEU A 130 4.46 -0.98 19.80
CA LEU A 130 3.03 -1.12 20.10
C LEU A 130 2.43 -2.37 19.46
N ILE A 131 3.09 -2.99 18.51
CA ILE A 131 2.58 -4.16 17.78
C ILE A 131 2.70 -5.40 18.68
N ASP A 132 1.58 -6.07 18.91
CA ASP A 132 1.55 -7.36 19.58
C ASP A 132 1.81 -8.51 18.62
N GLU A 133 1.00 -8.59 17.55
CA GLU A 133 1.11 -9.63 16.53
C GLU A 133 0.61 -9.13 15.16
N ILE A 134 1.08 -9.77 14.11
CA ILE A 134 0.67 -9.53 12.73
C ILE A 134 0.14 -10.86 12.17
N GLU A 135 -1.06 -10.83 11.60
CA GLU A 135 -1.70 -11.97 10.97
C GLU A 135 -1.67 -11.81 9.45
N LEU A 136 -1.02 -12.74 8.76
CA LEU A 136 -1.08 -12.84 7.30
C LEU A 136 -2.16 -13.84 6.90
N ILE A 137 -3.18 -13.38 6.19
CA ILE A 137 -4.31 -14.16 5.68
C ILE A 137 -4.17 -14.22 4.15
N THR A 138 -3.82 -15.37 3.62
CA THR A 138 -3.65 -15.58 2.18
C THR A 138 -4.94 -15.95 1.46
N THR A 139 -5.96 -16.37 2.20
CA THR A 139 -7.30 -16.65 1.69
C THR A 139 -8.35 -15.88 2.51
N PRO A 140 -8.45 -14.55 2.31
CA PRO A 140 -9.37 -13.72 3.07
C PRO A 140 -10.83 -14.15 2.84
N GLY A 141 -11.61 -14.29 3.92
CA GLY A 141 -13.02 -14.68 3.87
C GLY A 141 -13.94 -13.57 3.33
N ALA A 142 -15.26 -13.84 3.36
CA ALA A 142 -16.29 -13.00 2.73
C ALA A 142 -16.39 -11.56 3.28
N LYS A 143 -15.90 -11.29 4.48
CA LYS A 143 -15.90 -9.93 5.06
C LYS A 143 -14.98 -8.95 4.34
N TYR A 144 -14.01 -9.45 3.60
CA TYR A 144 -13.05 -8.62 2.87
C TYR A 144 -13.50 -8.38 1.43
N ASP A 145 -13.09 -7.26 0.86
CA ASP A 145 -13.38 -6.91 -0.53
C ASP A 145 -12.95 -8.02 -1.50
N ALA A 146 -13.75 -8.29 -2.51
CA ALA A 146 -13.47 -9.36 -3.48
C ALA A 146 -12.22 -9.11 -4.34
N THR A 147 -11.77 -7.86 -4.43
CA THR A 147 -10.51 -7.50 -5.12
C THR A 147 -9.25 -7.75 -4.27
N THR A 148 -9.40 -8.00 -2.96
CA THR A 148 -8.27 -8.19 -2.04
C THR A 148 -7.58 -9.53 -2.32
N GLY A 149 -6.28 -9.54 -2.62
CA GLY A 149 -5.49 -10.77 -2.80
C GLY A 149 -5.13 -11.44 -1.47
N ALA A 150 -4.57 -10.67 -0.57
CA ALA A 150 -4.18 -11.08 0.78
C ALA A 150 -4.48 -9.98 1.78
N VAL A 151 -4.55 -10.33 3.06
CA VAL A 151 -4.78 -9.39 4.15
C VAL A 151 -3.67 -9.52 5.19
N LEU A 152 -3.15 -8.37 5.64
CA LEU A 152 -2.34 -8.24 6.85
C LEU A 152 -3.19 -7.58 7.93
N ARG A 153 -3.37 -8.24 9.07
CA ARG A 153 -3.98 -7.65 10.26
C ARG A 153 -2.91 -7.37 11.29
N ILE A 154 -2.67 -6.11 11.58
CA ILE A 154 -1.75 -5.66 12.61
C ILE A 154 -2.55 -5.40 13.87
N LEU A 155 -2.24 -6.12 14.93
CA LEU A 155 -2.87 -5.96 16.23
C LEU A 155 -1.90 -5.24 17.17
N THR A 156 -2.33 -4.09 17.66
CA THR A 156 -1.55 -3.28 18.59
C THR A 156 -2.16 -3.31 20.00
N ARG A 157 -1.31 -3.07 20.98
CA ARG A 157 -1.76 -2.80 22.34
C ARG A 157 -2.12 -1.32 22.50
N ARG A 158 -2.99 -1.02 23.44
CA ARG A 158 -3.24 0.36 23.83
C ARG A 158 -1.98 0.95 24.46
N THR A 159 -1.68 2.18 24.16
CA THR A 159 -0.59 2.95 24.78
C THR A 159 -0.87 3.11 26.28
N ASP A 160 0.16 3.09 27.10
CA ASP A 160 0.05 3.32 28.54
C ASP A 160 -0.50 4.72 28.83
N GLU A 161 -1.18 4.87 29.99
CA GLU A 161 -1.73 6.17 30.40
C GLU A 161 -0.60 7.18 30.63
N GLY A 162 -0.80 8.42 30.22
CA GLY A 162 0.16 9.49 30.38
C GLY A 162 0.25 10.41 29.16
N ILE A 163 1.28 11.23 29.18
CA ILE A 163 1.69 12.06 28.05
C ILE A 163 2.95 11.44 27.46
N PHE A 164 2.98 11.32 26.15
CA PHE A 164 4.17 10.86 25.43
C PHE A 164 4.46 11.75 24.26
N GLY A 165 5.72 11.75 23.84
CA GLY A 165 6.17 12.42 22.64
C GLY A 165 7.30 11.63 22.00
N LYS A 166 7.34 11.64 20.68
CA LYS A 166 8.40 11.06 19.86
C LYS A 166 8.78 12.08 18.80
N MET A 167 10.06 12.35 18.69
CA MET A 167 10.61 13.16 17.61
C MET A 167 11.67 12.34 16.89
N GLN A 168 11.61 12.35 15.56
CA GLN A 168 12.62 11.72 14.72
C GLN A 168 13.08 12.74 13.68
N VAL A 169 14.38 12.79 13.47
CA VAL A 169 15.03 13.58 12.43
C VAL A 169 16.08 12.69 11.80
N TYR A 170 16.04 12.52 10.51
CA TYR A 170 17.10 11.83 9.80
C TYR A 170 17.36 12.46 8.44
N ASP A 171 18.64 12.44 8.07
CA ASP A 171 19.11 12.87 6.76
C ASP A 171 19.70 11.68 6.01
N LYS A 172 19.24 11.49 4.79
CA LYS A 172 19.85 10.56 3.86
C LYS A 172 20.84 11.32 2.99
N LEU A 173 22.11 11.09 3.26
CA LEU A 173 23.21 11.69 2.51
C LEU A 173 23.52 10.83 1.27
N SER A 174 23.34 11.40 0.10
CA SER A 174 23.71 10.82 -1.19
C SER A 174 24.23 11.95 -2.10
N GLU A 175 24.23 11.78 -3.42
CA GLU A 175 24.50 12.88 -4.36
C GLU A 175 23.55 14.06 -4.16
N VAL A 176 22.35 13.81 -3.65
CA VAL A 176 21.36 14.80 -3.23
C VAL A 176 20.78 14.39 -1.87
N ASN A 177 20.64 15.36 -0.97
CA ASN A 177 20.19 15.08 0.40
C ASN A 177 18.66 14.99 0.45
N THR A 178 18.17 14.03 1.25
CA THR A 178 16.78 13.92 1.64
C THR A 178 16.67 14.09 3.14
N ASN A 179 15.86 15.04 3.58
CA ASN A 179 15.63 15.34 4.98
C ASN A 179 14.24 14.86 5.39
N HIS A 180 14.14 14.29 6.57
CA HIS A 180 12.88 13.87 7.15
C HIS A 180 12.79 14.25 8.61
N GLU A 181 11.69 14.88 8.99
CA GLU A 181 11.41 15.32 10.35
C GLU A 181 10.00 14.89 10.72
N GLU A 182 9.84 14.29 11.90
CA GLU A 182 8.53 13.93 12.41
C GLU A 182 8.38 14.19 13.90
N LEU A 183 7.19 14.56 14.31
CA LEU A 183 6.80 14.78 15.68
C LEU A 183 5.45 14.06 15.94
N THR A 184 5.44 13.21 16.94
CA THR A 184 4.22 12.60 17.48
C THR A 184 4.05 13.06 18.94
N LEU A 185 2.86 13.50 19.28
CA LEU A 185 2.47 13.85 20.63
C LEU A 185 1.20 13.10 20.99
N GLY A 186 1.10 12.63 22.22
CA GLY A 186 -0.08 11.92 22.67
C GLY A 186 -0.39 12.14 24.15
N TRP A 187 -1.68 12.12 24.44
CA TRP A 187 -2.23 12.14 25.80
C TRP A 187 -3.26 11.02 25.91
N VAL A 188 -3.00 10.08 26.80
CA VAL A 188 -3.82 8.89 27.00
C VAL A 188 -4.26 8.81 28.45
N THR A 189 -5.53 8.61 28.65
CA THR A 189 -6.18 8.34 29.94
C THR A 189 -6.90 7.00 29.89
N LYS A 190 -7.55 6.60 30.99
CA LYS A 190 -8.40 5.39 31.00
C LYS A 190 -9.53 5.42 29.96
N LYS A 191 -10.02 6.61 29.62
CA LYS A 191 -11.19 6.78 28.75
C LYS A 191 -10.92 7.49 27.43
N ILE A 192 -9.91 8.33 27.38
CA ILE A 192 -9.63 9.19 26.22
C ILE A 192 -8.22 8.94 25.74
N SER A 193 -8.04 8.86 24.44
CA SER A 193 -6.76 8.92 23.75
C SER A 193 -6.82 10.07 22.74
N LEU A 194 -5.86 10.97 22.81
CA LEU A 194 -5.65 12.04 21.86
C LEU A 194 -4.22 11.92 21.33
N THR A 195 -4.06 11.78 20.03
CA THR A 195 -2.74 11.65 19.39
C THR A 195 -2.68 12.59 18.18
N GLY A 196 -1.58 13.33 18.08
CA GLY A 196 -1.27 14.17 16.93
C GLY A 196 0.08 13.78 16.35
N PHE A 197 0.15 13.74 15.04
CA PHE A 197 1.35 13.50 14.27
C PHE A 197 1.53 14.62 13.23
N TYR A 198 2.77 15.06 13.04
CA TYR A 198 3.20 15.92 11.95
C TYR A 198 4.52 15.40 11.41
N GLY A 199 4.60 15.23 10.10
CA GLY A 199 5.81 14.85 9.38
C GLY A 199 6.09 15.79 8.22
N TYR A 200 7.36 16.14 8.03
CA TYR A 200 7.88 16.87 6.90
C TYR A 200 8.99 16.07 6.23
N THR A 201 8.98 16.01 4.91
CA THR A 201 10.04 15.37 4.13
C THR A 201 10.38 16.26 2.92
N ASP A 202 11.65 16.62 2.78
CA ASP A 202 12.21 17.17 1.53
C ASP A 202 12.93 16.02 0.80
N ASN A 203 12.23 15.40 -0.14
CA ASN A 203 12.73 14.26 -0.90
C ASN A 203 13.37 14.73 -2.21
N ARG A 204 14.64 14.42 -2.39
CA ARG A 204 15.38 14.74 -3.61
C ARG A 204 16.11 13.52 -4.11
N TYR A 205 16.07 13.28 -5.41
CA TYR A 205 16.85 12.22 -6.04
C TYR A 205 17.12 12.51 -7.51
N ASN A 206 18.23 11.94 -8.00
CA ASN A 206 18.55 11.96 -9.41
C ASN A 206 17.80 10.81 -10.11
N VAL A 207 17.35 11.07 -11.33
CA VAL A 207 16.74 10.08 -12.20
C VAL A 207 17.68 9.79 -13.35
N HIS A 208 18.01 8.53 -13.56
CA HIS A 208 18.61 8.02 -14.77
C HIS A 208 17.86 6.77 -15.17
N GLN A 209 17.14 6.84 -16.28
CA GLN A 209 16.25 5.79 -16.70
C GLN A 209 16.30 5.61 -18.22
N PRO A 210 17.20 4.75 -18.70
CA PRO A 210 17.15 4.31 -20.09
C PRO A 210 15.92 3.39 -20.27
N GLN A 211 15.19 3.58 -21.36
CA GLN A 211 14.04 2.78 -21.72
C GLN A 211 14.02 2.55 -23.22
N GLU A 212 13.74 1.32 -23.63
CA GLU A 212 13.53 0.95 -25.03
C GLU A 212 12.22 0.19 -25.17
N ALA A 213 11.51 0.44 -26.25
CA ALA A 213 10.26 -0.22 -26.57
C ALA A 213 10.18 -0.52 -28.07
N LEU A 214 9.80 -1.75 -28.39
CA LEU A 214 9.46 -2.16 -29.74
C LEU A 214 7.94 -2.11 -29.91
N VAL A 215 7.46 -1.29 -30.84
CA VAL A 215 6.04 -1.15 -31.13
C VAL A 215 5.75 -1.75 -32.50
N ARG A 216 4.85 -2.73 -32.53
CA ARG A 216 4.36 -3.33 -33.79
C ARG A 216 3.10 -2.62 -34.24
N ALA A 217 3.15 -1.96 -35.37
CA ALA A 217 2.02 -1.33 -36.02
C ALA A 217 1.70 -2.05 -37.33
N LYS A 218 0.57 -1.69 -37.96
CA LYS A 218 0.13 -2.33 -39.21
C LYS A 218 1.09 -2.10 -40.40
N ASP A 219 1.85 -1.03 -40.36
CA ASP A 219 2.77 -0.55 -41.40
C ASP A 219 4.24 -0.89 -41.10
N GLY A 220 4.54 -1.53 -39.96
CA GLY A 220 5.87 -1.97 -39.62
C GLY A 220 6.18 -2.00 -38.14
N GLU A 221 7.45 -2.26 -37.81
CA GLU A 221 7.95 -2.27 -36.43
C GLU A 221 8.77 -1.00 -36.15
N TYR A 222 8.46 -0.33 -35.05
CA TYR A 222 9.11 0.90 -34.60
C TYR A 222 9.90 0.63 -33.32
N LEU A 223 11.17 0.99 -33.31
CA LEU A 223 11.98 1.03 -32.12
C LEU A 223 11.96 2.45 -31.54
N PHE A 224 11.51 2.58 -30.32
CA PHE A 224 11.60 3.80 -29.52
C PHE A 224 12.58 3.60 -28.41
N GLY A 225 13.44 4.57 -28.18
CA GLY A 225 14.31 4.58 -27.02
C GLY A 225 14.39 5.96 -26.40
N THR A 226 14.53 6.00 -25.10
CA THR A 226 14.77 7.22 -24.34
C THR A 226 15.92 6.99 -23.34
N ASP A 227 16.85 7.92 -23.29
CA ASP A 227 17.80 8.02 -22.19
C ASP A 227 17.48 9.28 -21.39
N ARG A 228 16.96 9.07 -20.19
CA ARG A 228 16.37 10.10 -19.37
C ARG A 228 17.26 10.41 -18.19
N HIS A 229 17.69 11.65 -18.08
CA HIS A 229 18.44 12.18 -16.95
C HIS A 229 17.69 13.34 -16.30
N GLY A 230 17.52 13.30 -15.00
CA GLY A 230 16.76 14.35 -14.34
C GLY A 230 16.99 14.46 -12.85
N LYS A 231 16.33 15.46 -12.28
CA LYS A 231 16.28 15.69 -10.83
C LYS A 231 14.84 15.79 -10.39
N ASN A 232 14.50 15.04 -9.36
CA ASN A 232 13.22 15.17 -8.70
C ASN A 232 13.38 15.90 -7.37
N LYS A 233 12.40 16.76 -7.06
CA LYS A 233 12.28 17.43 -5.77
C LYS A 233 10.83 17.42 -5.36
N ALA A 234 10.52 16.87 -4.19
CA ALA A 234 9.18 16.83 -3.67
C ALA A 234 9.18 17.10 -2.16
N ASN A 235 8.34 18.02 -1.72
CA ASN A 235 8.15 18.33 -0.32
C ASN A 235 6.80 17.74 0.13
N TYR A 236 6.85 16.94 1.17
CA TYR A 236 5.68 16.29 1.77
C TYR A 236 5.43 16.88 3.16
N ASN A 237 4.20 17.24 3.43
CA ASN A 237 3.72 17.52 4.77
C ASN A 237 2.58 16.54 5.06
N ALA A 238 2.71 15.76 6.11
CA ALA A 238 1.68 14.83 6.57
C ALA A 238 1.26 15.21 7.98
N THR A 239 -0.03 15.19 8.26
CA THR A 239 -0.59 15.47 9.59
C THR A 239 -1.67 14.45 9.89
N GLU A 240 -1.71 13.97 11.13
CA GLU A 240 -2.76 13.07 11.61
C GLU A 240 -3.21 13.54 13.00
N LEU A 241 -4.53 13.52 13.22
CA LEU A 241 -5.15 13.77 14.51
C LEU A 241 -6.13 12.65 14.80
N ASN A 242 -5.93 11.97 15.92
CA ASN A 242 -6.79 10.87 16.38
C ASN A 242 -7.37 11.22 17.74
N PHE A 243 -8.66 11.05 17.88
CA PHE A 243 -9.39 11.17 19.14
C PHE A 243 -10.24 9.92 19.33
N ASP A 244 -9.92 9.13 20.37
CA ASP A 244 -10.68 7.95 20.77
C ASP A 244 -11.28 8.16 22.15
N TRP A 245 -12.55 7.81 22.29
CA TRP A 245 -13.28 7.93 23.55
C TRP A 245 -13.97 6.62 23.91
N LEU A 246 -13.52 6.02 25.00
CA LEU A 246 -14.15 4.87 25.61
C LEU A 246 -15.36 5.34 26.45
N LEU A 247 -16.53 5.41 25.81
CA LEU A 247 -17.80 5.81 26.44
C LEU A 247 -18.12 4.92 27.64
N SER A 248 -17.86 3.62 27.50
CA SER A 248 -17.99 2.61 28.54
C SER A 248 -16.97 1.49 28.31
N LYS A 249 -16.90 0.47 29.18
CA LYS A 249 -16.09 -0.74 28.93
C LYS A 249 -16.50 -1.49 27.65
N GLN A 250 -17.64 -1.16 27.10
CA GLN A 250 -18.28 -1.88 26.00
C GLN A 250 -18.39 -1.04 24.72
N HIS A 251 -18.27 0.28 24.80
CA HIS A 251 -18.47 1.18 23.69
C HIS A 251 -17.30 2.16 23.54
N GLU A 252 -16.73 2.19 22.36
CA GLU A 252 -15.68 3.11 21.93
C GLU A 252 -16.10 3.85 20.68
N VAL A 253 -15.89 5.15 20.64
CA VAL A 253 -16.06 6.00 19.46
C VAL A 253 -14.77 6.72 19.19
N GLY A 254 -14.47 6.97 17.93
CA GLY A 254 -13.29 7.74 17.58
C GLY A 254 -13.47 8.51 16.29
N ILE A 255 -12.71 9.59 16.20
CA ILE A 255 -12.60 10.43 15.02
C ILE A 255 -11.13 10.53 14.66
N GLN A 256 -10.84 10.34 13.39
CA GLN A 256 -9.49 10.50 12.83
C GLN A 256 -9.54 11.47 11.67
N TRP A 257 -8.52 12.27 11.56
CA TRP A 257 -8.28 13.12 10.40
C TRP A 257 -6.83 13.01 9.96
N GLU A 258 -6.65 12.84 8.66
CA GLU A 258 -5.36 12.85 8.01
C GLU A 258 -5.34 13.92 6.93
N GLY A 259 -4.22 14.63 6.83
CA GLY A 259 -3.94 15.60 5.80
C GLY A 259 -2.58 15.31 5.17
N LEU A 260 -2.53 15.34 3.83
CA LEU A 260 -1.29 15.23 3.06
C LEU A 260 -1.22 16.39 2.08
N TRP A 261 -0.09 17.08 2.09
CA TRP A 261 0.23 18.15 1.15
C TRP A 261 1.58 17.83 0.49
N LEU A 262 1.54 17.60 -0.80
CA LEU A 262 2.71 17.36 -1.60
C LEU A 262 2.85 18.52 -2.58
N ASN A 263 4.07 19.06 -2.64
CA ASN A 263 4.47 20.00 -3.67
C ASN A 263 5.76 19.48 -4.26
N GLY A 264 5.80 19.26 -5.56
CA GLY A 264 7.00 18.69 -6.15
C GLY A 264 7.07 18.86 -7.63
N GLY A 265 8.25 18.65 -8.15
CA GLY A 265 8.51 18.72 -9.57
C GLY A 265 9.71 17.89 -9.97
N ARG A 266 9.75 17.66 -11.26
CA ARG A 266 10.79 16.92 -11.94
C ARG A 266 11.34 17.78 -13.06
N SER A 267 12.64 17.92 -13.14
CA SER A 267 13.32 18.52 -14.28
C SER A 267 14.12 17.44 -14.97
N GLU A 268 13.84 17.20 -16.23
CA GLU A 268 14.44 16.12 -17.01
C GLU A 268 14.94 16.61 -18.34
N LYS A 269 16.06 16.05 -18.75
CA LYS A 269 16.58 16.10 -20.12
C LYS A 269 16.55 14.68 -20.66
N GLN A 270 16.02 14.53 -21.83
CA GLN A 270 15.85 13.23 -22.48
C GLN A 270 16.50 13.30 -23.86
N GLN A 271 17.29 12.32 -24.18
CA GLN A 271 17.63 12.02 -25.55
C GLN A 271 16.72 10.91 -26.00
N GLN A 272 15.89 11.19 -26.99
CA GLN A 272 14.98 10.23 -27.58
C GLN A 272 15.50 9.82 -28.96
N TYR A 273 15.26 8.58 -29.32
CA TYR A 273 15.56 8.09 -30.63
C TYR A 273 14.46 7.16 -31.11
N TYR A 274 14.22 7.15 -32.43
CA TYR A 274 13.34 6.18 -33.06
C TYR A 274 13.90 5.73 -34.39
N ARG A 275 13.61 4.48 -34.76
CA ARG A 275 13.87 3.93 -36.07
C ARG A 275 12.56 3.80 -36.85
N TYR A 276 12.62 4.11 -38.15
CA TYR A 276 11.51 3.86 -39.06
C TYR A 276 11.23 2.37 -39.18
N PRO A 277 9.98 2.01 -39.56
CA PRO A 277 9.63 0.63 -39.77
C PRO A 277 10.52 0.01 -40.83
N ASN A 278 11.02 -1.16 -40.52
CA ASN A 278 11.48 -2.05 -41.56
C ASN A 278 10.26 -2.46 -42.39
N PRO A 279 10.25 -2.32 -43.72
CA PRO A 279 9.16 -2.84 -44.52
C PRO A 279 8.97 -4.33 -44.17
N ALA A 280 7.76 -4.69 -43.78
CA ALA A 280 7.42 -5.98 -43.20
C ALA A 280 8.07 -7.13 -43.97
N GLY A 281 9.11 -7.73 -43.42
CA GLY A 281 9.64 -9.00 -43.88
C GLY A 281 8.66 -10.11 -43.52
N GLU A 282 8.48 -11.06 -44.36
CA GLU A 282 7.45 -12.11 -44.32
C GLU A 282 7.58 -13.09 -43.11
N ASP A 283 8.45 -12.88 -42.15
CA ASP A 283 8.69 -13.85 -41.07
C ASP A 283 8.52 -13.23 -39.65
N THR A 284 7.29 -13.32 -39.15
CA THR A 284 6.88 -12.77 -37.83
C THR A 284 7.18 -13.69 -36.64
N ASN A 285 7.92 -14.79 -36.78
CA ASN A 285 8.10 -15.82 -35.73
C ASN A 285 9.51 -15.93 -35.15
N SER A 286 10.47 -15.10 -35.55
CA SER A 286 11.79 -15.08 -34.89
C SER A 286 11.85 -14.04 -33.79
N GLU A 287 12.47 -14.38 -32.65
CA GLU A 287 12.91 -13.41 -31.63
C GLU A 287 13.86 -12.40 -32.31
N MET A 288 13.33 -11.27 -32.75
CA MET A 288 14.10 -10.22 -33.40
C MET A 288 14.95 -9.53 -32.34
N LYS A 289 16.26 -9.53 -32.50
CA LYS A 289 17.18 -8.75 -31.67
C LYS A 289 17.11 -7.28 -32.12
N LEU A 290 17.25 -6.37 -31.15
CA LEU A 290 17.31 -4.93 -31.41
C LEU A 290 18.33 -4.51 -32.48
N SER A 291 19.39 -5.32 -32.66
CA SER A 291 20.43 -5.13 -33.69
C SER A 291 19.95 -5.35 -35.12
N ASP A 292 18.81 -6.00 -35.31
CA ASP A 292 18.34 -6.51 -36.59
C ASP A 292 17.34 -5.54 -37.27
N ILE A 293 17.04 -4.38 -36.66
CA ILE A 293 16.17 -3.36 -37.22
C ILE A 293 16.99 -2.46 -38.15
N ASP A 294 16.93 -2.74 -39.44
CA ASP A 294 17.52 -1.87 -40.48
C ASP A 294 16.65 -0.62 -40.68
N GLY A 295 17.19 0.54 -40.51
CA GLY A 295 16.54 1.83 -40.73
C GLY A 295 17.40 2.98 -40.20
N GLU A 296 17.16 4.19 -40.72
CA GLU A 296 17.82 5.39 -40.24
C GLU A 296 17.30 5.74 -38.85
N MET A 297 18.24 5.89 -37.89
CA MET A 297 17.91 6.28 -36.53
C MET A 297 17.78 7.80 -36.46
N LYS A 298 16.63 8.29 -36.05
CA LYS A 298 16.42 9.71 -35.78
C LYS A 298 16.54 9.98 -34.30
N TYR A 299 17.23 11.06 -33.97
CA TYR A 299 17.46 11.53 -32.61
C TYR A 299 16.80 12.88 -32.42
N PHE A 300 16.19 13.08 -31.25
CA PHE A 300 15.74 14.38 -30.79
C PHE A 300 15.97 14.54 -29.30
N ASP A 301 16.26 15.75 -28.89
CA ASP A 301 16.43 16.10 -27.51
C ASP A 301 15.15 16.70 -26.95
N ALA A 302 14.74 16.30 -25.75
CA ALA A 302 13.61 16.88 -25.07
C ALA A 302 14.01 17.35 -23.67
N GLU A 303 13.56 18.54 -23.31
CA GLU A 303 13.64 19.04 -21.95
C GLU A 303 12.24 19.20 -21.39
N SER A 304 11.98 18.62 -20.21
CA SER A 304 10.71 18.78 -19.53
C SER A 304 10.89 19.24 -18.09
N GLN A 305 9.99 20.11 -17.62
CA GLN A 305 9.91 20.55 -16.24
C GLN A 305 8.49 20.32 -15.76
N GLN A 306 8.31 19.30 -14.96
CA GLN A 306 7.01 19.01 -14.35
C GLN A 306 6.95 19.63 -12.96
N TRP A 307 5.83 20.25 -12.63
CA TRP A 307 5.57 20.77 -11.30
C TRP A 307 4.12 20.54 -10.92
N GLY A 308 3.91 19.96 -9.74
CA GLY A 308 2.58 19.60 -9.30
C GLY A 308 2.34 19.80 -7.82
N HIS A 309 1.05 19.82 -7.47
CA HIS A 309 0.55 19.92 -6.11
C HIS A 309 -0.51 18.84 -5.88
N GLN A 310 -0.36 18.10 -4.79
CA GLN A 310 -1.38 17.17 -4.32
C GLN A 310 -1.82 17.58 -2.93
N ARG A 311 -3.14 17.54 -2.71
CA ARG A 311 -3.75 17.78 -1.39
C ARG A 311 -4.76 16.68 -1.13
N SER A 312 -4.57 15.96 -0.05
CA SER A 312 -5.45 14.88 0.37
C SER A 312 -5.92 15.11 1.80
N HIS A 313 -7.19 14.88 2.04
CA HIS A 313 -7.79 14.88 3.37
C HIS A 313 -8.61 13.61 3.52
N HIS A 314 -8.46 12.91 4.63
CA HIS A 314 -9.26 11.76 4.99
C HIS A 314 -9.82 11.95 6.40
N PHE A 315 -11.11 11.73 6.54
CA PHE A 315 -11.82 11.74 7.82
C PHE A 315 -12.42 10.35 8.03
N ASN A 316 -12.23 9.80 9.20
CA ASN A 316 -12.84 8.55 9.61
C ASN A 316 -13.56 8.75 10.94
N LEU A 317 -14.78 8.27 11.04
CA LEU A 317 -15.56 8.16 12.26
C LEU A 317 -15.86 6.68 12.49
N PHE A 318 -15.63 6.19 13.71
CA PHE A 318 -15.94 4.82 14.03
C PHE A 318 -16.68 4.65 15.36
N HIS A 319 -17.42 3.55 15.46
CA HIS A 319 -18.03 3.06 16.69
C HIS A 319 -17.79 1.57 16.82
N LEU A 320 -17.16 1.16 17.93
CA LEU A 320 -16.94 -0.23 18.31
C LEU A 320 -17.81 -0.55 19.50
N ALA A 321 -18.61 -1.59 19.41
CA ALA A 321 -19.56 -1.97 20.48
C ALA A 321 -19.48 -3.46 20.83
N LYS A 322 -19.47 -3.76 22.13
CA LYS A 322 -19.63 -5.10 22.71
C LYS A 322 -20.96 -5.13 23.47
N TRP A 323 -22.04 -5.41 22.76
CA TRP A 323 -23.40 -5.41 23.33
C TRP A 323 -23.59 -6.47 24.43
N SER A 324 -22.90 -7.61 24.26
CA SER A 324 -22.87 -8.70 25.22
C SER A 324 -21.57 -9.51 25.09
N LYS A 325 -21.43 -10.57 25.88
CA LYS A 325 -20.34 -11.54 25.70
C LYS A 325 -20.35 -12.22 24.34
N HIS A 326 -21.51 -12.24 23.68
CA HIS A 326 -21.74 -12.98 22.43
C HIS A 326 -21.99 -12.10 21.21
N LEU A 327 -22.26 -10.80 21.41
CA LEU A 327 -22.61 -9.89 20.31
C LEU A 327 -21.71 -8.66 20.33
N SER A 328 -21.06 -8.38 19.20
CA SER A 328 -20.29 -7.18 18.94
C SER A 328 -20.61 -6.60 17.57
N SER A 329 -20.46 -5.29 17.46
CA SER A 329 -20.59 -4.60 16.17
C SER A 329 -19.53 -3.53 16.00
N GLN A 330 -19.24 -3.22 14.74
CA GLN A 330 -18.33 -2.17 14.31
C GLN A 330 -18.98 -1.38 13.19
N ILE A 331 -18.87 -0.06 13.24
CA ILE A 331 -19.34 0.86 12.22
C ILE A 331 -18.19 1.80 11.90
N TYR A 332 -17.95 2.03 10.61
CA TYR A 332 -16.97 2.97 10.09
C TYR A 332 -17.62 3.85 9.03
N LEU A 333 -17.38 5.13 9.10
CA LEU A 333 -17.79 6.12 8.10
C LEU A 333 -16.55 6.89 7.67
N ASP A 334 -16.30 6.95 6.37
CA ASP A 334 -15.13 7.60 5.81
C ASP A 334 -15.54 8.67 4.80
N TYR A 335 -14.80 9.75 4.80
CA TYR A 335 -14.81 10.76 3.75
C TYR A 335 -13.37 11.06 3.35
N ALA A 336 -13.05 10.93 2.08
CA ALA A 336 -11.74 11.30 1.55
C ALA A 336 -11.90 12.27 0.38
N ARG A 337 -11.07 13.31 0.37
CA ARG A 337 -10.96 14.25 -0.72
C ARG A 337 -9.52 14.32 -1.20
N ASN A 338 -9.34 14.19 -2.51
CA ASN A 338 -8.05 14.37 -3.16
C ASN A 338 -8.13 15.41 -4.26
N LYS A 339 -7.13 16.30 -4.32
CA LYS A 339 -6.97 17.30 -5.37
C LYS A 339 -5.56 17.25 -5.88
N ASP A 340 -5.41 17.07 -7.19
CA ASP A 340 -4.14 17.07 -7.88
C ASP A 340 -4.14 18.14 -8.96
N SER A 341 -3.02 18.84 -9.08
CA SER A 341 -2.76 19.73 -10.20
C SER A 341 -1.32 19.56 -10.66
N ASP A 342 -1.11 19.53 -11.94
CA ASP A 342 0.16 19.30 -12.57
C ASP A 342 0.33 20.17 -13.81
N SER A 343 1.57 20.60 -14.04
CA SER A 343 1.95 21.40 -15.21
C SER A 343 3.30 20.90 -15.73
N GLN A 344 3.36 20.62 -17.01
CA GLN A 344 4.54 20.07 -17.67
C GLN A 344 4.81 20.83 -18.98
N PRO A 345 5.62 21.92 -18.98
CA PRO A 345 6.23 22.44 -20.17
C PRO A 345 7.27 21.47 -20.71
N ILE A 346 7.26 21.25 -22.00
CA ILE A 346 8.15 20.35 -22.73
C ILE A 346 8.69 21.13 -23.92
N THR A 347 10.00 21.07 -24.12
CA THR A 347 10.66 21.62 -25.30
C THR A 347 11.36 20.47 -26.02
N GLU A 348 10.94 20.20 -27.24
CA GLU A 348 11.52 19.18 -28.12
C GLU A 348 12.34 19.85 -29.21
N LYS A 349 13.49 19.27 -29.52
CA LYS A 349 14.41 19.79 -30.53
C LYS A 349 14.85 18.68 -31.48
N GLU A 350 14.50 18.81 -32.74
CA GLU A 350 14.96 17.93 -33.84
C GLU A 350 15.76 18.79 -34.82
N GLY A 351 17.09 18.62 -34.82
CA GLY A 351 17.98 19.45 -35.66
C GLY A 351 17.88 20.95 -35.30
N SER A 352 17.37 21.75 -36.25
CA SER A 352 17.13 23.20 -36.04
C SER A 352 15.69 23.54 -35.66
N GLU A 353 14.78 22.56 -35.73
CA GLU A 353 13.39 22.77 -35.36
C GLU A 353 13.20 22.62 -33.86
N MET A 354 12.37 23.49 -33.27
CA MET A 354 12.05 23.48 -31.87
C MET A 354 10.54 23.56 -31.68
N GLN A 355 9.99 22.62 -30.93
CA GLN A 355 8.58 22.58 -30.56
C GLN A 355 8.41 22.73 -29.07
N GLU A 356 7.52 23.63 -28.67
CA GLU A 356 7.13 23.78 -27.27
C GLU A 356 5.73 23.26 -27.03
N THR A 357 5.58 22.41 -26.02
CA THR A 357 4.29 21.86 -25.62
C THR A 357 4.10 22.12 -24.12
N LEU A 358 2.90 22.55 -23.77
CA LEU A 358 2.49 22.73 -22.38
C LEU A 358 1.32 21.82 -22.05
N ASN A 359 1.56 20.86 -21.18
CA ASN A 359 0.51 20.01 -20.63
C ASN A 359 0.11 20.50 -19.23
N ARG A 360 -1.20 20.56 -18.95
CA ARG A 360 -1.74 20.85 -17.62
C ARG A 360 -2.79 19.80 -17.30
N SER A 361 -2.74 19.26 -16.09
CA SER A 361 -3.72 18.32 -15.59
C SER A 361 -4.24 18.75 -14.23
N ASN A 362 -5.54 18.68 -14.05
CA ASN A 362 -6.20 18.92 -12.77
C ASN A 362 -7.19 17.80 -12.52
N SER A 363 -7.18 17.24 -11.31
CA SER A 363 -8.18 16.25 -10.92
C SER A 363 -8.63 16.43 -9.48
N ASN A 364 -9.90 16.13 -9.24
CA ASN A 364 -10.51 16.15 -7.91
C ASN A 364 -11.31 14.87 -7.72
N TYR A 365 -11.20 14.27 -6.55
CA TYR A 365 -11.95 13.08 -6.15
C TYR A 365 -12.50 13.26 -4.75
N ASP A 366 -13.80 12.99 -4.61
CA ASP A 366 -14.50 12.88 -3.34
C ASP A 366 -14.97 11.43 -3.17
N ILE A 367 -14.64 10.81 -2.05
CA ILE A 367 -14.97 9.42 -1.74
C ILE A 367 -15.70 9.39 -0.40
N TYR A 368 -16.88 8.84 -0.41
CA TYR A 368 -17.68 8.56 0.79
C TYR A 368 -17.80 7.06 0.95
N SER A 369 -17.60 6.55 2.15
CA SER A 369 -17.86 5.15 2.42
C SER A 369 -18.44 4.90 3.81
N GLY A 370 -19.22 3.84 3.90
CA GLY A 370 -19.75 3.33 5.15
C GLY A 370 -19.63 1.81 5.19
N ARG A 371 -19.19 1.28 6.33
CA ARG A 371 -19.11 -0.16 6.58
C ARG A 371 -19.66 -0.47 7.94
N PHE A 372 -20.44 -1.52 8.03
CA PHE A 372 -20.83 -2.12 9.30
C PHE A 372 -20.50 -3.62 9.32
N GLU A 373 -20.16 -4.12 10.48
CA GLU A 373 -19.89 -5.52 10.76
C GLU A 373 -20.56 -5.91 12.07
N VAL A 374 -21.20 -7.06 12.11
CA VAL A 374 -21.77 -7.66 13.31
C VAL A 374 -21.20 -9.06 13.47
N LYS A 375 -20.67 -9.34 14.66
CA LYS A 375 -20.18 -10.65 15.04
C LYS A 375 -21.05 -11.21 16.16
N GLN A 376 -21.66 -12.36 15.91
CA GLN A 376 -22.43 -13.13 16.88
C GLN A 376 -21.68 -14.42 17.22
N LEU A 377 -21.30 -14.59 18.48
CA LEU A 377 -20.84 -15.88 18.98
C LEU A 377 -22.05 -16.73 19.34
N ILE A 378 -22.17 -17.88 18.70
CA ILE A 378 -23.20 -18.89 19.02
C ILE A 378 -22.72 -19.72 20.22
N SER A 379 -21.42 -19.99 20.25
CA SER A 379 -20.71 -20.64 21.35
C SER A 379 -19.23 -20.20 21.31
N ASP A 380 -18.42 -20.68 22.24
CA ASP A 380 -16.97 -20.41 22.26
C ASP A 380 -16.25 -20.91 20.99
N LYS A 381 -16.87 -21.83 20.25
CA LYS A 381 -16.30 -22.48 19.06
C LYS A 381 -17.00 -22.11 17.74
N HIS A 382 -18.13 -21.42 17.81
CA HIS A 382 -18.96 -21.15 16.65
C HIS A 382 -19.35 -19.68 16.60
N SER A 383 -19.16 -19.03 15.46
CA SER A 383 -19.56 -17.64 15.26
C SER A 383 -20.12 -17.39 13.87
N ILE A 384 -20.98 -16.38 13.78
CA ILE A 384 -21.48 -15.81 12.54
C ILE A 384 -21.00 -14.36 12.48
N ASN A 385 -20.46 -13.97 11.33
CA ASN A 385 -20.14 -12.59 10.98
C ASN A 385 -20.99 -12.19 9.79
N PHE A 386 -21.66 -11.06 9.87
CA PHE A 386 -22.35 -10.47 8.73
C PHE A 386 -22.17 -8.96 8.72
N GLY A 387 -22.29 -8.38 7.55
CA GLY A 387 -22.10 -6.96 7.41
C GLY A 387 -22.37 -6.46 6.01
N GLY A 388 -22.19 -5.18 5.85
CA GLY A 388 -22.36 -4.48 4.59
C GLY A 388 -21.37 -3.34 4.43
N GLU A 389 -21.20 -2.93 3.19
CA GLU A 389 -20.36 -1.84 2.76
C GLU A 389 -21.07 -1.06 1.67
N TRP A 390 -20.97 0.24 1.75
CA TRP A 390 -21.38 1.16 0.70
C TRP A 390 -20.25 2.13 0.43
N SER A 391 -20.03 2.47 -0.83
CA SER A 391 -19.11 3.55 -1.21
C SER A 391 -19.60 4.29 -2.44
N LEU A 392 -19.37 5.60 -2.43
CA LEU A 392 -19.58 6.50 -3.54
C LEU A 392 -18.25 7.21 -3.84
N MET A 393 -17.82 7.20 -5.08
CA MET A 393 -16.69 7.98 -5.56
C MET A 393 -17.16 8.90 -6.68
N GLU A 394 -16.95 10.19 -6.49
CA GLU A 394 -17.16 11.21 -7.49
C GLU A 394 -15.82 11.83 -7.88
N GLY A 395 -15.54 11.82 -9.18
CA GLY A 395 -14.30 12.33 -9.72
C GLY A 395 -14.55 13.25 -10.92
N LYS A 396 -13.71 14.24 -11.07
CA LYS A 396 -13.62 15.04 -12.28
C LYS A 396 -12.17 15.39 -12.55
N GLY A 397 -11.82 15.44 -13.83
CA GLY A 397 -10.49 15.82 -14.24
C GLY A 397 -10.53 16.55 -15.58
N LYS A 398 -9.50 17.36 -15.78
CA LYS A 398 -9.27 18.10 -17.02
C LYS A 398 -7.78 18.03 -17.34
N THR A 399 -7.46 17.64 -18.55
CA THR A 399 -6.11 17.68 -19.11
C THR A 399 -6.13 18.58 -20.34
N GLU A 400 -5.25 19.57 -20.38
CA GLU A 400 -5.09 20.51 -21.48
C GLU A 400 -3.68 20.33 -22.07
N SER A 401 -3.57 20.21 -23.37
CA SER A 401 -2.31 20.21 -24.07
C SER A 401 -2.31 21.31 -25.13
N SER A 402 -1.20 22.03 -25.23
CA SER A 402 -1.01 23.01 -26.31
C SER A 402 -0.67 22.35 -27.65
N ALA A 403 -0.39 21.03 -27.67
CA ALA A 403 -0.18 20.29 -28.91
C ALA A 403 -1.53 20.08 -29.61
N ASP A 404 -1.61 20.47 -30.88
CA ASP A 404 -2.85 20.45 -31.69
C ASP A 404 -3.51 19.06 -31.75
N MET A 405 -2.71 18.00 -31.75
CA MET A 405 -3.20 16.61 -31.82
C MET A 405 -3.88 16.14 -30.54
N LEU A 406 -3.47 16.65 -29.37
CA LEU A 406 -3.92 16.17 -28.06
C LEU A 406 -5.13 16.94 -27.54
N GLY A 407 -5.12 18.26 -27.66
CA GLY A 407 -6.24 19.15 -27.27
C GLY A 407 -6.60 19.07 -25.78
N THR A 408 -7.85 19.32 -25.48
CA THR A 408 -8.41 19.29 -24.12
C THR A 408 -9.23 18.02 -23.91
N THR A 409 -8.96 17.32 -22.84
CA THR A 409 -9.78 16.19 -22.35
C THR A 409 -10.38 16.56 -21.00
N GLU A 410 -11.70 16.49 -20.89
CA GLU A 410 -12.42 16.66 -19.62
C GLU A 410 -13.30 15.44 -19.36
N TYR A 411 -13.31 14.97 -18.11
CA TYR A 411 -14.07 13.80 -17.75
C TYR A 411 -14.71 13.91 -16.36
N LYS A 412 -15.80 13.17 -16.19
CA LYS A 412 -16.44 12.90 -14.89
C LYS A 412 -16.53 11.42 -14.66
N ASN A 413 -16.33 11.01 -13.40
CA ASN A 413 -16.49 9.66 -12.95
C ASN A 413 -17.43 9.59 -11.75
N HIS A 414 -18.33 8.60 -11.77
CA HIS A 414 -19.26 8.34 -10.68
C HIS A 414 -19.36 6.83 -10.47
N ASP A 415 -18.77 6.35 -9.38
CA ASP A 415 -18.77 4.94 -9.02
C ASP A 415 -19.55 4.74 -7.72
N THR A 416 -20.55 3.89 -7.74
CA THR A 416 -21.29 3.46 -6.55
C THR A 416 -21.10 1.95 -6.35
N LYS A 417 -20.65 1.55 -5.16
CA LYS A 417 -20.53 0.15 -4.79
C LYS A 417 -21.34 -0.12 -3.54
N THR A 418 -22.11 -1.21 -3.57
CA THR A 418 -22.79 -1.77 -2.41
C THR A 418 -22.41 -3.23 -2.26
N ALA A 419 -22.16 -3.67 -1.05
CA ALA A 419 -21.82 -5.07 -0.77
C ALA A 419 -22.46 -5.53 0.52
N ALA A 420 -22.82 -6.82 0.56
CA ALA A 420 -23.26 -7.50 1.76
C ALA A 420 -22.59 -8.87 1.86
N TYR A 421 -22.34 -9.33 3.08
CA TYR A 421 -21.72 -10.62 3.30
C TYR A 421 -22.26 -11.32 4.53
N LEU A 422 -22.14 -12.65 4.50
CA LEU A 422 -22.39 -13.54 5.62
C LEU A 422 -21.24 -14.57 5.68
N GLN A 423 -20.69 -14.81 6.86
CA GLN A 423 -19.66 -15.80 7.08
C GLN A 423 -19.90 -16.54 8.39
N TYR A 424 -19.83 -17.86 8.34
CA TYR A 424 -19.88 -18.75 9.50
C TYR A 424 -18.50 -19.32 9.75
N GLN A 425 -18.11 -19.47 11.03
CA GLN A 425 -16.88 -20.11 11.47
C GLN A 425 -17.19 -21.14 12.56
N GLY A 426 -16.51 -22.28 12.53
CA GLY A 426 -16.70 -23.33 13.50
C GLY A 426 -15.46 -24.13 13.80
N GLU A 427 -15.40 -24.73 15.01
CA GLU A 427 -14.36 -25.66 15.43
C GLU A 427 -14.96 -26.88 16.12
N ALA A 428 -14.49 -28.09 15.75
CA ALA A 428 -14.85 -29.33 16.42
C ALA A 428 -13.63 -30.28 16.45
N GLY A 429 -13.18 -30.65 17.66
CA GLY A 429 -12.00 -31.48 17.85
C GLY A 429 -10.77 -30.82 17.26
N ARG A 430 -10.15 -31.50 16.29
CA ARG A 430 -8.97 -31.00 15.54
C ARG A 430 -9.32 -30.23 14.28
N TRP A 431 -10.59 -30.15 13.93
CA TRP A 431 -11.06 -29.47 12.74
C TRP A 431 -11.50 -28.04 13.04
N SER A 432 -11.14 -27.10 12.19
CA SER A 432 -11.71 -25.76 12.10
C SER A 432 -12.10 -25.49 10.66
N TRP A 433 -13.21 -24.78 10.49
CA TRP A 433 -13.72 -24.41 9.16
C TRP A 433 -14.35 -23.03 9.19
N TRP A 434 -14.43 -22.45 8.01
CA TRP A 434 -15.21 -21.25 7.77
C TRP A 434 -15.83 -21.34 6.37
N ALA A 435 -16.99 -20.75 6.21
CA ALA A 435 -17.68 -20.63 4.93
C ALA A 435 -18.37 -19.28 4.88
N GLY A 436 -18.33 -18.62 3.74
CA GLY A 436 -18.91 -17.31 3.57
C GLY A 436 -19.33 -17.04 2.14
N ILE A 437 -20.24 -16.10 2.01
CA ILE A 437 -20.70 -15.58 0.72
C ILE A 437 -20.73 -14.05 0.80
N ARG A 438 -20.28 -13.40 -0.26
CA ARG A 438 -20.33 -11.95 -0.44
C ARG A 438 -21.02 -11.65 -1.76
N TYR A 439 -21.93 -10.71 -1.74
CA TYR A 439 -22.52 -10.11 -2.94
C TYR A 439 -22.00 -8.68 -3.10
N GLU A 440 -21.66 -8.28 -4.32
CA GLU A 440 -21.29 -6.93 -4.65
C GLU A 440 -22.06 -6.44 -5.87
N HIS A 441 -22.66 -5.26 -5.73
CA HIS A 441 -23.22 -4.47 -6.82
C HIS A 441 -22.35 -3.24 -7.03
N LEU A 442 -21.85 -3.04 -8.24
CA LEU A 442 -21.08 -1.89 -8.64
C LEU A 442 -21.68 -1.25 -9.89
N THR A 443 -21.97 0.02 -9.82
CA THR A 443 -22.27 0.86 -10.97
C THR A 443 -21.11 1.83 -11.17
N SER A 444 -20.52 1.81 -12.36
CA SER A 444 -19.43 2.72 -12.74
C SER A 444 -19.86 3.50 -13.97
N ARG A 445 -19.94 4.82 -13.86
CA ARG A 445 -20.27 5.73 -14.94
C ARG A 445 -19.10 6.65 -15.20
N TYR A 446 -18.60 6.59 -16.43
CA TYR A 446 -17.57 7.50 -16.95
C TYR A 446 -18.19 8.35 -18.04
N THR A 447 -17.99 9.66 -17.97
CA THR A 447 -18.44 10.63 -18.97
C THR A 447 -17.23 11.41 -19.46
N ASN A 448 -16.93 11.28 -20.75
CA ASN A 448 -15.97 12.12 -21.45
C ASN A 448 -16.70 13.35 -21.99
N LEU A 449 -16.29 14.52 -21.53
CA LEU A 449 -16.88 15.82 -21.90
C LEU A 449 -16.05 16.52 -22.99
N SER A 450 -15.01 15.87 -23.53
CA SER A 450 -14.12 16.46 -24.52
C SER A 450 -14.88 16.75 -25.84
N GLU A 451 -14.64 17.90 -26.43
CA GLU A 451 -15.32 18.35 -27.66
C GLU A 451 -15.08 17.42 -28.85
N LYS A 452 -13.87 16.83 -28.94
CA LYS A 452 -13.46 15.99 -30.09
C LYS A 452 -13.98 14.54 -30.01
N SER A 453 -14.34 14.05 -28.82
CA SER A 453 -14.78 12.66 -28.65
C SER A 453 -15.61 12.50 -27.37
N PRO A 454 -16.84 13.09 -27.35
CA PRO A 454 -17.73 12.87 -26.21
C PRO A 454 -18.15 11.40 -26.18
N ASP A 455 -17.92 10.75 -25.06
CA ASP A 455 -18.30 9.35 -24.84
C ASP A 455 -18.82 9.14 -23.42
N ASN A 456 -19.85 8.32 -23.30
CA ASN A 456 -20.42 7.93 -22.02
C ASN A 456 -20.36 6.42 -21.89
N MET A 457 -19.71 5.96 -20.84
CA MET A 457 -19.62 4.55 -20.53
C MET A 457 -20.28 4.29 -19.18
N GLU A 458 -21.26 3.41 -19.17
CA GLU A 458 -21.87 2.90 -17.95
C GLU A 458 -21.71 1.39 -17.85
N ARG A 459 -21.29 0.91 -16.68
CA ARG A 459 -21.06 -0.51 -16.42
C ARG A 459 -21.72 -0.89 -15.12
N HIS A 460 -22.41 -2.02 -15.12
CA HIS A 460 -23.04 -2.63 -13.96
C HIS A 460 -22.39 -3.99 -13.74
N TYR A 461 -22.06 -4.28 -12.50
CA TYR A 461 -21.51 -5.56 -12.08
C TYR A 461 -22.30 -6.08 -10.89
N ASP A 462 -22.92 -7.24 -11.05
CA ASP A 462 -23.63 -7.98 -10.01
C ASP A 462 -22.93 -9.32 -9.83
N GLN A 463 -22.24 -9.49 -8.70
CA GLN A 463 -21.36 -10.64 -8.54
C GLN A 463 -21.45 -11.26 -7.15
N TRP A 464 -21.41 -12.60 -7.13
CA TRP A 464 -21.35 -13.41 -5.92
C TRP A 464 -19.96 -13.99 -5.74
N PHE A 465 -19.45 -13.92 -4.52
CA PHE A 465 -18.11 -14.37 -4.15
C PHE A 465 -18.21 -15.39 -3.01
N PRO A 466 -18.45 -16.68 -3.31
CA PRO A 466 -18.36 -17.75 -2.34
C PRO A 466 -16.91 -17.97 -1.92
N SER A 467 -16.73 -18.36 -0.66
CA SER A 467 -15.44 -18.68 -0.08
C SER A 467 -15.60 -19.68 1.06
N PHE A 468 -14.65 -20.59 1.21
CA PHE A 468 -14.61 -21.52 2.33
C PHE A 468 -13.19 -21.97 2.64
N GLY A 469 -12.98 -22.47 3.84
CA GLY A 469 -11.74 -23.07 4.27
C GLY A 469 -11.98 -24.13 5.33
N ILE A 470 -11.17 -25.17 5.33
CA ILE A 470 -11.14 -26.22 6.34
C ILE A 470 -9.69 -26.50 6.72
N THR A 471 -9.43 -26.61 8.00
CA THR A 471 -8.10 -26.88 8.55
C THR A 471 -8.14 -28.02 9.53
N LEU A 472 -7.25 -29.01 9.35
CA LEU A 472 -6.97 -30.06 10.31
C LEU A 472 -5.74 -29.67 11.13
N LYS A 473 -5.90 -29.57 12.43
CA LYS A 473 -4.85 -29.20 13.40
C LYS A 473 -4.27 -30.48 14.02
N GLU A 474 -3.04 -30.83 13.66
CA GLU A 474 -2.24 -31.85 14.31
C GLU A 474 -1.21 -31.22 15.25
N PRO A 475 -0.64 -31.93 16.22
CA PRO A 475 0.33 -31.34 17.16
C PRO A 475 1.53 -30.65 16.50
N SER A 476 2.01 -31.19 15.38
CA SER A 476 3.19 -30.68 14.65
C SER A 476 2.87 -30.18 13.24
N TRP A 477 1.64 -30.39 12.74
CA TRP A 477 1.26 -30.10 11.37
C TRP A 477 -0.13 -29.48 11.31
N HIS A 478 -0.29 -28.51 10.38
CA HIS A 478 -1.60 -28.00 10.01
C HIS A 478 -1.83 -28.22 8.52
N HIS A 479 -2.92 -28.91 8.19
CA HIS A 479 -3.33 -29.12 6.80
C HIS A 479 -4.55 -28.23 6.53
N SER A 480 -4.43 -27.34 5.57
CA SER A 480 -5.50 -26.40 5.21
C SER A 480 -5.86 -26.54 3.73
N LEU A 481 -7.14 -26.58 3.46
CA LEU A 481 -7.70 -26.44 2.12
C LEU A 481 -8.63 -25.25 2.14
N SER A 482 -8.45 -24.32 1.20
CA SER A 482 -9.31 -23.14 1.08
C SER A 482 -9.62 -22.82 -0.37
N PHE A 483 -10.80 -22.24 -0.57
CA PHE A 483 -11.27 -21.76 -1.86
C PHE A 483 -11.88 -20.37 -1.69
N ARG A 484 -11.64 -19.51 -2.64
CA ARG A 484 -12.31 -18.22 -2.75
C ARG A 484 -12.42 -17.77 -4.19
N THR A 485 -13.46 -17.01 -4.46
CA THR A 485 -13.64 -16.28 -5.70
C THR A 485 -13.12 -14.84 -5.52
N THR A 486 -12.41 -14.32 -6.51
CA THR A 486 -11.89 -12.95 -6.52
C THR A 486 -12.22 -12.29 -7.83
N THR A 487 -12.17 -10.97 -7.88
CA THR A 487 -12.31 -10.19 -9.10
C THR A 487 -11.16 -9.19 -9.21
N ALA A 488 -10.74 -8.92 -10.45
CA ALA A 488 -9.88 -7.80 -10.77
C ALA A 488 -10.71 -6.77 -11.56
N ARG A 489 -10.64 -5.52 -11.12
CA ARG A 489 -11.35 -4.42 -11.79
C ARG A 489 -10.31 -3.44 -12.32
N PRO A 490 -10.49 -2.91 -13.54
CA PRO A 490 -9.60 -1.86 -14.05
C PRO A 490 -9.66 -0.66 -13.09
N SER A 491 -8.49 -0.06 -12.87
CA SER A 491 -8.41 1.19 -12.12
C SER A 491 -8.97 2.34 -12.95
N PHE A 492 -9.36 3.41 -12.29
CA PHE A 492 -9.81 4.62 -12.96
C PHE A 492 -8.75 5.18 -13.93
N SER A 493 -7.46 5.18 -13.55
CA SER A 493 -6.36 5.60 -14.42
C SER A 493 -6.20 4.76 -15.69
N GLN A 494 -6.64 3.50 -15.68
CA GLN A 494 -6.66 2.63 -16.87
C GLN A 494 -7.88 2.89 -17.75
N LEU A 495 -8.94 3.48 -17.20
CA LEU A 495 -10.15 3.83 -17.94
C LEU A 495 -10.14 5.30 -18.40
N SER A 496 -9.40 6.16 -17.72
CA SER A 496 -9.20 7.55 -18.15
C SER A 496 -8.24 7.56 -19.33
N GLY A 497 -8.64 8.17 -20.46
CA GLY A 497 -7.77 8.38 -21.61
C GLY A 497 -6.69 9.45 -21.35
N ASN A 498 -6.05 9.41 -20.18
CA ASN A 498 -4.99 10.33 -19.83
C ASN A 498 -3.77 10.07 -20.71
N ILE A 499 -3.32 11.10 -21.39
CA ILE A 499 -2.14 11.11 -22.22
C ILE A 499 -0.99 11.59 -21.34
N TYR A 500 0.02 10.75 -21.19
CA TYR A 500 1.27 11.09 -20.52
C TYR A 500 2.37 11.18 -21.56
N TYR A 501 3.18 12.20 -21.46
CA TYR A 501 4.45 12.24 -22.17
C TYR A 501 5.43 11.29 -21.45
N ILE A 502 5.91 10.30 -22.18
CA ILE A 502 6.81 9.26 -21.65
C ILE A 502 8.23 9.60 -22.06
#